data_9bd1cb9ea65e215619d3fb2347a8f9ea
#
_entry.id   9bd1cb9ea65e215619d3fb2347a8f9ea
#
_cell.length_a   1.000
_cell.length_b   1.000
_cell.length_c   1.000
_cell.angle_alpha   90.00
_cell.angle_beta   90.00
_cell.angle_gamma   90.00
#
_symmetry.space_group_name_H-M   'P 1'
#
loop_
_entity.id
_entity.type
_entity.pdbx_description
1 polymer ?
#
loop_
_entity_poly.entity_id
_entity_poly.type
_entity_poly.pdbx_seq_one_letter_code
_entity_poly.pdbx_strand_id
1 'polypeptide(L)'
;LDYLKALGINNLRVLVGADGKDGIPTKAEPALQVEAGVYNDTIFDGLDFFLSELDKRDMYAVLFLNNSWEWSGGYSQYLYWAGHGEVPMPNVAGWDAFSNYVAQYAKSEKAHHLFRDHITYVVNRVNRYTGKKYSEDPAIMSWQIGNEPRPFGEDNKKSFAAWIADCAALIKSMDSNHLVSIGSEGMAGCEGDLSLWTSIHADANVDYTTIHIWPNNWGWIDKKDIPGTIGQAIENTCFYIDMHVQEAFKINKPLVLEEFGLPRDSVKFTSNTSTVQRDRYYRAVFDIVEKHAAEKGVFQGCNFWAWGGFAEPQH
;
A
#
# COMPACT_ATOMS: atom_id res chain seq x y z
N LEU A 1 4.47 6.84 18.61
CA LEU A 1 4.75 7.96 17.71
C LEU A 1 6.01 8.70 18.12
N ASP A 2 6.18 9.07 19.41
CA ASP A 2 7.36 9.83 19.89
C ASP A 2 8.69 9.16 19.53
N TYR A 3 8.77 7.84 19.67
CA TYR A 3 9.96 7.09 19.27
C TYR A 3 10.21 7.16 17.77
N LEU A 4 9.19 7.02 16.93
CA LEU A 4 9.31 7.15 15.48
C LEU A 4 9.76 8.56 15.08
N LYS A 5 9.15 9.58 15.69
CA LYS A 5 9.57 10.99 15.48
C LYS A 5 11.04 11.20 15.85
N ALA A 6 11.48 10.65 16.97
CA ALA A 6 12.89 10.74 17.41
C ALA A 6 13.88 10.04 16.46
N LEU A 7 13.41 9.03 15.71
CA LEU A 7 14.18 8.37 14.65
C LEU A 7 14.14 9.11 13.31
N GLY A 8 13.44 10.25 13.22
CA GLY A 8 13.29 11.02 11.99
C GLY A 8 12.19 10.53 11.05
N ILE A 9 11.36 9.57 11.49
CA ILE A 9 10.18 9.13 10.74
C ILE A 9 9.11 10.22 10.83
N ASN A 10 8.63 10.67 9.70
CA ASN A 10 7.61 11.73 9.62
C ASN A 10 6.35 11.32 8.87
N ASN A 11 6.35 10.15 8.22
CA ASN A 11 5.23 9.65 7.43
C ASN A 11 4.91 8.20 7.79
N LEU A 12 3.63 7.89 7.93
CA LEU A 12 3.12 6.56 8.23
C LEU A 12 2.08 6.17 7.19
N ARG A 13 2.25 5.02 6.55
CA ARG A 13 1.27 4.46 5.61
C ARG A 13 0.36 3.49 6.37
N VAL A 14 -0.95 3.75 6.36
CA VAL A 14 -1.94 3.11 7.24
C VAL A 14 -3.13 2.61 6.47
N LEU A 15 -3.57 1.39 6.78
CA LEU A 15 -4.77 0.78 6.22
C LEU A 15 -6.04 1.42 6.79
N VAL A 16 -6.93 1.85 5.90
CA VAL A 16 -8.31 2.25 6.21
C VAL A 16 -9.27 1.34 5.43
N GLY A 17 -9.16 0.05 5.68
CA GLY A 17 -9.92 -0.99 4.99
C GLY A 17 -9.55 -2.36 5.54
N ALA A 18 -10.19 -2.82 6.59
CA ALA A 18 -10.22 -4.20 7.02
C ALA A 18 -11.67 -4.66 6.88
N ASP A 19 -11.95 -5.40 5.80
CA ASP A 19 -13.31 -5.61 5.31
C ASP A 19 -13.79 -7.04 5.59
N GLY A 20 -15.03 -7.19 6.06
CA GLY A 20 -15.72 -8.46 6.28
C GLY A 20 -15.67 -8.91 7.73
N LYS A 21 -16.01 -10.18 7.96
CA LYS A 21 -16.16 -10.74 9.32
C LYS A 21 -14.80 -10.99 9.99
N ASP A 22 -14.79 -10.85 11.31
CA ASP A 22 -13.69 -11.29 12.17
C ASP A 22 -13.62 -12.82 12.28
N GLY A 23 -12.50 -13.35 12.80
CA GLY A 23 -12.30 -14.78 13.02
C GLY A 23 -11.89 -15.57 11.80
N ILE A 24 -11.54 -14.91 10.69
CA ILE A 24 -10.98 -15.57 9.50
C ILE A 24 -9.46 -15.63 9.66
N PRO A 25 -8.84 -16.83 9.66
CA PRO A 25 -7.39 -16.96 9.79
C PRO A 25 -6.63 -16.11 8.77
N THR A 26 -5.52 -15.50 9.19
CA THR A 26 -4.66 -14.61 8.39
C THR A 26 -5.24 -13.24 8.03
N LYS A 27 -6.48 -12.96 8.40
CA LYS A 27 -7.13 -11.68 8.10
C LYS A 27 -6.89 -10.66 9.21
N ALA A 28 -6.72 -9.39 8.82
CA ALA A 28 -6.61 -8.28 9.77
C ALA A 28 -7.93 -8.09 10.53
N GLU A 29 -7.84 -8.03 11.86
CA GLU A 29 -8.98 -7.84 12.74
C GLU A 29 -8.62 -6.98 13.96
N PRO A 30 -9.61 -6.31 14.57
CA PRO A 30 -11.02 -6.34 14.22
C PRO A 30 -11.31 -5.60 12.91
N ALA A 31 -12.37 -6.02 12.21
CA ALA A 31 -12.77 -5.42 10.95
C ALA A 31 -13.18 -3.95 11.11
N LEU A 32 -12.79 -3.12 10.14
CA LEU A 32 -13.24 -1.73 10.03
C LEU A 32 -14.65 -1.65 9.43
N GLN A 33 -14.90 -2.45 8.40
CA GLN A 33 -16.19 -2.56 7.72
C GLN A 33 -16.68 -4.00 7.81
N VAL A 34 -17.62 -4.29 8.71
CA VAL A 34 -18.07 -5.66 9.02
C VAL A 34 -19.05 -6.22 7.97
N GLU A 35 -19.86 -5.35 7.37
CA GLU A 35 -20.72 -5.59 6.21
C GLU A 35 -20.64 -4.38 5.30
N ALA A 36 -21.05 -4.50 4.04
CA ALA A 36 -21.01 -3.39 3.10
C ALA A 36 -21.74 -2.15 3.66
N GLY A 37 -21.01 -1.06 3.88
CA GLY A 37 -21.54 0.18 4.45
C GLY A 37 -21.76 0.16 5.97
N VAL A 38 -21.42 -0.93 6.68
CA VAL A 38 -21.55 -1.03 8.14
C VAL A 38 -20.19 -0.99 8.80
N TYR A 39 -19.90 0.09 9.50
CA TYR A 39 -18.57 0.39 10.03
C TYR A 39 -18.47 0.17 11.53
N ASN A 40 -17.26 -0.23 11.96
CA ASN A 40 -16.88 -0.36 13.36
C ASN A 40 -16.40 0.99 13.90
N ASP A 41 -17.28 1.67 14.62
CA ASP A 41 -16.99 2.99 15.21
C ASP A 41 -15.78 2.98 16.18
N THR A 42 -15.50 1.87 16.84
CA THR A 42 -14.34 1.76 17.73
C THR A 42 -13.02 1.83 16.96
N ILE A 43 -12.96 1.20 15.78
CA ILE A 43 -11.77 1.26 14.94
C ILE A 43 -11.62 2.65 14.34
N PHE A 44 -12.69 3.29 13.90
CA PHE A 44 -12.65 4.67 13.44
C PHE A 44 -12.30 5.66 14.56
N ASP A 45 -12.75 5.44 15.80
CA ASP A 45 -12.32 6.25 16.94
C ASP A 45 -10.81 6.16 17.16
N GLY A 46 -10.24 4.96 17.01
CA GLY A 46 -8.80 4.75 17.04
C GLY A 46 -8.06 5.50 15.92
N LEU A 47 -8.61 5.53 14.70
CA LEU A 47 -8.05 6.29 13.57
C LEU A 47 -8.15 7.80 13.81
N ASP A 48 -9.30 8.30 14.30
CA ASP A 48 -9.48 9.70 14.68
C ASP A 48 -8.43 10.14 15.71
N PHE A 49 -8.24 9.32 16.76
CA PHE A 49 -7.23 9.56 17.79
C PHE A 49 -5.81 9.56 17.19
N PHE A 50 -5.49 8.56 16.38
CA PHE A 50 -4.19 8.43 15.71
C PHE A 50 -3.84 9.67 14.87
N LEU A 51 -4.76 10.15 14.03
CA LEU A 51 -4.57 11.36 13.23
C LEU A 51 -4.38 12.60 14.12
N SER A 52 -5.17 12.74 15.20
CA SER A 52 -5.00 13.84 16.15
C SER A 52 -3.62 13.82 16.85
N GLU A 53 -3.06 12.63 17.08
CA GLU A 53 -1.72 12.47 17.67
C GLU A 53 -0.59 12.68 16.66
N LEU A 54 -0.82 12.45 15.36
CA LEU A 54 0.11 12.81 14.29
C LEU A 54 0.19 14.33 14.13
N ASP A 55 -0.95 15.04 14.08
CA ASP A 55 -1.01 16.51 13.96
C ASP A 55 -0.19 17.18 15.06
N LYS A 56 -0.35 16.74 16.32
CA LYS A 56 0.42 17.25 17.47
C LYS A 56 1.94 17.08 17.35
N ARG A 57 2.40 16.19 16.46
CA ARG A 57 3.81 15.84 16.28
C ARG A 57 4.39 16.27 14.94
N ASP A 58 3.66 17.02 14.13
CA ASP A 58 4.02 17.33 12.74
C ASP A 58 4.42 16.06 11.98
N MET A 59 3.62 15.01 12.11
CA MET A 59 3.74 13.74 11.39
C MET A 59 2.53 13.57 10.48
N TYR A 60 2.68 12.75 9.46
CA TYR A 60 1.69 12.61 8.40
C TYR A 60 1.31 11.15 8.18
N ALA A 61 0.11 10.94 7.63
CA ALA A 61 -0.37 9.65 7.22
C ALA A 61 -0.68 9.60 5.71
N VAL A 62 -0.32 8.48 5.08
CA VAL A 62 -0.89 8.02 3.81
C VAL A 62 -1.94 6.98 4.15
N LEU A 63 -3.20 7.25 3.80
CA LEU A 63 -4.33 6.38 4.11
C LEU A 63 -4.73 5.57 2.88
N PHE A 64 -4.42 4.26 2.87
CA PHE A 64 -4.83 3.39 1.78
C PHE A 64 -6.18 2.71 2.07
N LEU A 65 -7.08 2.74 1.08
CA LEU A 65 -8.52 2.52 1.25
C LEU A 65 -8.99 1.12 0.82
N ASN A 66 -8.15 0.36 0.13
CA ASN A 66 -8.46 -0.97 -0.38
C ASN A 66 -7.20 -1.86 -0.38
N ASN A 67 -7.37 -3.12 -0.75
CA ASN A 67 -6.27 -4.08 -0.88
C ASN A 67 -6.56 -5.11 -1.97
N SER A 68 -5.54 -5.49 -2.73
CA SER A 68 -5.67 -6.61 -3.67
C SER A 68 -5.62 -7.98 -2.98
N TRP A 69 -5.04 -8.04 -1.79
CA TRP A 69 -4.77 -9.27 -1.06
C TRP A 69 -5.83 -9.58 -0.01
N GLU A 70 -5.98 -10.86 0.32
CA GLU A 70 -7.01 -11.41 1.20
C GLU A 70 -6.90 -10.98 2.66
N TRP A 71 -5.69 -10.65 3.12
CA TRP A 71 -5.40 -10.42 4.54
C TRP A 71 -6.13 -9.21 5.16
N SER A 72 -6.73 -8.35 4.35
CA SER A 72 -7.63 -7.30 4.84
C SER A 72 -9.00 -7.29 4.15
N GLY A 73 -9.36 -8.36 3.45
CA GLY A 73 -10.60 -8.46 2.69
C GLY A 73 -10.48 -7.85 1.29
N GLY A 74 -10.53 -6.53 1.20
CA GLY A 74 -10.28 -5.80 -0.05
C GLY A 74 -11.08 -6.31 -1.25
N TYR A 75 -10.44 -6.45 -2.42
CA TYR A 75 -11.08 -6.91 -3.66
C TYR A 75 -11.97 -8.12 -3.47
N SER A 76 -11.49 -9.12 -2.74
CA SER A 76 -12.22 -10.37 -2.54
C SER A 76 -13.48 -10.16 -1.71
N GLN A 77 -13.45 -9.30 -0.70
CA GLN A 77 -14.60 -9.02 0.13
C GLN A 77 -15.64 -8.17 -0.59
N TYR A 78 -15.23 -7.18 -1.38
CA TYR A 78 -16.15 -6.42 -2.22
C TYR A 78 -16.84 -7.28 -3.28
N LEU A 79 -16.14 -8.25 -3.86
CA LEU A 79 -16.71 -9.24 -4.77
C LEU A 79 -17.74 -10.14 -4.04
N TYR A 80 -17.41 -10.58 -2.84
CA TYR A 80 -18.36 -11.35 -2.02
C TYR A 80 -19.67 -10.56 -1.76
N TRP A 81 -19.55 -9.32 -1.32
CA TRP A 81 -20.72 -8.44 -1.12
C TRP A 81 -21.45 -8.11 -2.42
N ALA A 82 -20.76 -8.08 -3.53
CA ALA A 82 -21.36 -7.91 -4.85
C ALA A 82 -22.13 -9.14 -5.35
N GLY A 83 -21.97 -10.31 -4.69
CA GLY A 83 -22.68 -11.55 -5.00
C GLY A 83 -21.93 -12.52 -5.91
N HIS A 84 -20.58 -12.40 -5.99
CA HIS A 84 -19.73 -13.30 -6.78
C HIS A 84 -19.46 -14.66 -6.10
N GLY A 85 -20.04 -14.92 -4.93
CA GLY A 85 -19.88 -16.16 -4.18
C GLY A 85 -18.77 -16.11 -3.14
N GLU A 86 -18.49 -17.26 -2.51
CA GLU A 86 -17.53 -17.37 -1.42
C GLU A 86 -16.09 -17.11 -1.88
N VAL A 87 -15.33 -16.45 -1.01
CA VAL A 87 -13.91 -16.13 -1.27
C VAL A 87 -13.06 -17.41 -1.15
N PRO A 88 -12.36 -17.83 -2.21
CA PRO A 88 -11.46 -18.97 -2.14
C PRO A 88 -10.15 -18.57 -1.45
N MET A 89 -10.12 -18.62 -0.11
CA MET A 89 -8.95 -18.21 0.67
C MET A 89 -7.69 -18.97 0.25
N PRO A 90 -6.54 -18.29 0.01
CA PRO A 90 -5.35 -18.93 -0.56
C PRO A 90 -4.78 -20.08 0.28
N ASN A 91 -4.87 -20.01 1.60
CA ASN A 91 -4.43 -21.05 2.52
C ASN A 91 -5.26 -22.34 2.45
N VAL A 92 -6.44 -22.31 1.81
CA VAL A 92 -7.35 -23.45 1.63
C VAL A 92 -7.43 -23.86 0.17
N ALA A 93 -7.65 -22.91 -0.73
CA ALA A 93 -7.95 -23.14 -2.14
C ALA A 93 -6.73 -22.94 -3.07
N GLY A 94 -5.64 -22.36 -2.55
CA GLY A 94 -4.46 -22.01 -3.33
C GLY A 94 -4.53 -20.64 -4.00
N TRP A 95 -3.36 -20.10 -4.36
CA TRP A 95 -3.23 -18.77 -4.94
C TRP A 95 -3.87 -18.64 -6.33
N ASP A 96 -3.87 -19.68 -7.14
CA ASP A 96 -4.48 -19.65 -8.47
C ASP A 96 -6.00 -19.46 -8.39
N ALA A 97 -6.66 -20.16 -7.44
CA ALA A 97 -8.08 -20.01 -7.23
C ALA A 97 -8.44 -18.60 -6.74
N PHE A 98 -7.65 -18.05 -5.80
CA PHE A 98 -7.82 -16.69 -5.31
C PHE A 98 -7.60 -15.65 -6.42
N SER A 99 -6.51 -15.75 -7.18
CA SER A 99 -6.19 -14.83 -8.26
C SER A 99 -7.28 -14.81 -9.35
N ASN A 100 -7.80 -15.99 -9.72
CA ASN A 100 -8.91 -16.11 -10.67
C ASN A 100 -10.21 -15.48 -10.12
N TYR A 101 -10.44 -15.58 -8.82
CA TYR A 101 -11.59 -14.95 -8.18
C TYR A 101 -11.48 -13.44 -8.17
N VAL A 102 -10.35 -12.89 -7.70
CA VAL A 102 -10.16 -11.43 -7.60
C VAL A 102 -9.99 -10.75 -8.97
N ALA A 103 -9.60 -11.49 -10.01
CA ALA A 103 -9.58 -11.00 -11.40
C ALA A 103 -10.93 -10.45 -11.87
N GLN A 104 -12.04 -10.92 -11.29
CA GLN A 104 -13.39 -10.44 -11.60
C GLN A 104 -13.60 -8.99 -11.10
N TYR A 105 -12.80 -8.54 -10.12
CA TYR A 105 -12.95 -7.20 -9.55
C TYR A 105 -12.81 -6.11 -10.61
N ALA A 106 -11.84 -6.23 -11.53
CA ALA A 106 -11.60 -5.24 -12.58
C ALA A 106 -12.85 -4.91 -13.45
N LYS A 107 -13.86 -5.76 -13.47
CA LYS A 107 -15.08 -5.61 -14.29
C LYS A 107 -16.37 -5.66 -13.46
N SER A 108 -16.29 -5.68 -12.14
CA SER A 108 -17.48 -5.78 -11.27
C SER A 108 -18.00 -4.40 -10.86
N GLU A 109 -18.87 -3.83 -11.67
CA GLU A 109 -19.50 -2.53 -11.40
C GLU A 109 -20.10 -2.42 -9.99
N LYS A 110 -20.72 -3.51 -9.49
CA LYS A 110 -21.31 -3.53 -8.16
C LYS A 110 -20.24 -3.48 -7.06
N ALA A 111 -19.11 -4.20 -7.22
CA ALA A 111 -18.00 -4.12 -6.27
C ALA A 111 -17.35 -2.73 -6.28
N HIS A 112 -17.20 -2.13 -7.47
CA HIS A 112 -16.70 -0.76 -7.60
C HIS A 112 -17.64 0.26 -6.93
N HIS A 113 -18.96 0.08 -7.06
CA HIS A 113 -19.94 0.97 -6.41
C HIS A 113 -19.80 0.90 -4.88
N LEU A 114 -19.74 -0.30 -4.31
CA LEU A 114 -19.55 -0.47 -2.86
C LEU A 114 -18.22 0.15 -2.37
N PHE A 115 -17.16 0.04 -3.15
CA PHE A 115 -15.89 0.68 -2.80
C PHE A 115 -15.96 2.22 -2.90
N ARG A 116 -16.66 2.77 -3.89
CA ARG A 116 -16.89 4.22 -3.99
C ARG A 116 -17.67 4.77 -2.79
N ASP A 117 -18.63 4.00 -2.28
CA ASP A 117 -19.35 4.34 -1.05
C ASP A 117 -18.40 4.39 0.15
N HIS A 118 -17.46 3.43 0.25
CA HIS A 118 -16.42 3.43 1.27
C HIS A 118 -15.51 4.66 1.15
N ILE A 119 -14.97 4.96 -0.03
CA ILE A 119 -14.18 6.18 -0.29
C ILE A 119 -14.95 7.41 0.20
N THR A 120 -16.23 7.53 -0.21
CA THR A 120 -17.09 8.68 0.13
C THR A 120 -17.28 8.81 1.64
N TYR A 121 -17.53 7.69 2.33
CA TYR A 121 -17.69 7.67 3.78
C TYR A 121 -16.42 8.14 4.51
N VAL A 122 -15.25 7.60 4.12
CA VAL A 122 -13.97 7.89 4.79
C VAL A 122 -13.54 9.34 4.54
N VAL A 123 -13.55 9.80 3.30
CA VAL A 123 -13.09 11.16 2.95
C VAL A 123 -13.96 12.25 3.62
N ASN A 124 -15.26 11.98 3.79
CA ASN A 124 -16.17 12.93 4.45
C ASN A 124 -16.28 12.78 5.97
N ARG A 125 -15.52 11.83 6.57
CA ARG A 125 -15.55 11.63 8.02
C ARG A 125 -15.11 12.88 8.76
N VAL A 126 -15.73 13.15 9.91
CA VAL A 126 -15.31 14.20 10.85
C VAL A 126 -14.57 13.53 12.01
N ASN A 127 -13.33 13.92 12.24
CA ASN A 127 -12.49 13.46 13.33
C ASN A 127 -13.09 13.91 14.68
N ARG A 128 -13.35 12.97 15.58
CA ARG A 128 -13.97 13.24 16.89
C ARG A 128 -13.11 14.07 17.83
N TYR A 129 -11.78 14.01 17.69
CA TYR A 129 -10.83 14.71 18.58
C TYR A 129 -10.52 16.11 18.10
N THR A 130 -10.52 16.34 16.79
CA THR A 130 -10.15 17.65 16.21
C THR A 130 -11.37 18.46 15.73
N GLY A 131 -12.50 17.79 15.49
CA GLY A 131 -13.70 18.38 14.87
C GLY A 131 -13.53 18.74 13.38
N LYS A 132 -12.37 18.44 12.77
CA LYS A 132 -12.11 18.67 11.34
C LYS A 132 -12.62 17.50 10.50
N LYS A 133 -13.06 17.78 9.28
CA LYS A 133 -13.24 16.72 8.28
C LYS A 133 -11.88 16.12 7.91
N TYR A 134 -11.85 14.85 7.53
CA TYR A 134 -10.63 14.21 7.04
C TYR A 134 -10.08 14.93 5.80
N SER A 135 -10.96 15.42 4.92
CA SER A 135 -10.56 16.26 3.77
C SER A 135 -9.96 17.64 4.15
N GLU A 136 -9.91 17.98 5.44
CA GLU A 136 -9.34 19.20 6.00
C GLU A 136 -8.29 18.91 7.09
N ASP A 137 -7.97 17.63 7.34
CA ASP A 137 -7.08 17.23 8.43
C ASP A 137 -5.61 17.29 7.99
N PRO A 138 -4.81 18.21 8.55
CA PRO A 138 -3.42 18.42 8.11
C PRO A 138 -2.49 17.23 8.39
N ALA A 139 -2.90 16.27 9.21
CA ALA A 139 -2.13 15.04 9.42
C ALA A 139 -2.27 14.04 8.26
N ILE A 140 -3.25 14.21 7.37
CA ILE A 140 -3.37 13.39 6.18
C ILE A 140 -2.53 14.02 5.06
N MET A 141 -1.52 13.30 4.58
CA MET A 141 -0.73 13.70 3.43
C MET A 141 -1.40 13.28 2.11
N SER A 142 -1.88 12.05 2.09
CA SER A 142 -2.39 11.45 0.85
C SER A 142 -3.48 10.41 1.10
N TRP A 143 -4.45 10.42 0.23
CA TRP A 143 -5.35 9.29 -0.03
C TRP A 143 -4.67 8.34 -0.99
N GLN A 144 -4.75 7.06 -0.70
CA GLN A 144 -4.24 6.03 -1.57
C GLN A 144 -5.33 5.05 -1.94
N ILE A 145 -5.50 4.78 -3.25
CA ILE A 145 -6.61 3.97 -3.76
C ILE A 145 -6.58 2.57 -3.16
N GLY A 146 -5.40 1.97 -3.04
CA GLY A 146 -5.32 0.64 -2.42
C GLY A 146 -3.89 0.18 -2.15
N ASN A 147 -3.76 -0.93 -1.46
CA ASN A 147 -2.53 -1.67 -1.34
C ASN A 147 -2.35 -2.59 -2.54
N GLU A 148 -1.32 -2.34 -3.31
CA GLU A 148 -0.90 -3.19 -4.44
C GLU A 148 -2.03 -3.51 -5.43
N PRO A 149 -2.80 -2.50 -5.90
CA PRO A 149 -3.87 -2.76 -6.85
C PRO A 149 -3.32 -3.38 -8.13
N ARG A 150 -3.98 -4.44 -8.60
CA ARG A 150 -3.57 -5.24 -9.78
C ARG A 150 -4.76 -5.52 -10.70
N PRO A 151 -4.53 -5.68 -12.01
CA PRO A 151 -5.55 -6.12 -12.96
C PRO A 151 -5.88 -7.63 -12.85
N PHE A 152 -4.95 -8.46 -12.36
CA PHE A 152 -5.06 -9.92 -12.33
C PHE A 152 -5.42 -10.50 -13.71
N GLY A 153 -4.66 -10.11 -14.72
CA GLY A 153 -4.73 -10.63 -16.08
C GLY A 153 -4.70 -9.57 -17.17
N GLU A 154 -4.14 -9.93 -18.33
CA GLU A 154 -3.96 -9.05 -19.50
C GLU A 154 -5.26 -8.41 -19.98
N ASP A 155 -6.35 -9.19 -20.04
CA ASP A 155 -7.65 -8.74 -20.52
C ASP A 155 -8.35 -7.74 -19.58
N ASN A 156 -7.80 -7.56 -18.39
CA ASN A 156 -8.33 -6.65 -17.37
C ASN A 156 -7.63 -5.30 -17.33
N LYS A 157 -6.46 -5.14 -17.96
CA LYS A 157 -5.64 -3.92 -17.91
C LYS A 157 -6.42 -2.64 -18.21
N LYS A 158 -7.25 -2.67 -19.25
CA LYS A 158 -8.07 -1.51 -19.63
C LYS A 158 -9.12 -1.14 -18.58
N SER A 159 -9.84 -2.13 -18.06
CA SER A 159 -10.86 -1.90 -17.02
C SER A 159 -10.22 -1.47 -15.71
N PHE A 160 -9.07 -2.05 -15.36
CA PHE A 160 -8.29 -1.65 -14.21
C PHE A 160 -7.84 -0.18 -14.30
N ALA A 161 -7.28 0.25 -15.44
CA ALA A 161 -6.87 1.63 -15.63
C ALA A 161 -8.06 2.61 -15.52
N ALA A 162 -9.22 2.26 -16.07
CA ALA A 162 -10.43 3.06 -15.92
C ALA A 162 -10.90 3.15 -14.47
N TRP A 163 -10.87 2.03 -13.72
CA TRP A 163 -11.24 2.02 -12.30
C TRP A 163 -10.28 2.89 -11.45
N ILE A 164 -8.97 2.86 -11.71
CA ILE A 164 -8.00 3.74 -11.03
C ILE A 164 -8.35 5.21 -11.28
N ALA A 165 -8.58 5.59 -12.54
CA ALA A 165 -8.93 6.96 -12.92
C ALA A 165 -10.23 7.42 -12.25
N ASP A 166 -11.28 6.57 -12.23
CA ASP A 166 -12.55 6.85 -11.58
C ASP A 166 -12.40 7.06 -10.07
N CYS A 167 -11.61 6.22 -9.39
CA CYS A 167 -11.34 6.36 -7.95
C CYS A 167 -10.58 7.65 -7.65
N ALA A 168 -9.53 7.96 -8.41
CA ALA A 168 -8.75 9.18 -8.23
C ALA A 168 -9.62 10.44 -8.45
N ALA A 169 -10.43 10.45 -9.51
CA ALA A 169 -11.35 11.54 -9.80
C ALA A 169 -12.40 11.72 -8.70
N LEU A 170 -12.95 10.62 -8.16
CA LEU A 170 -13.92 10.66 -7.06
C LEU A 170 -13.30 11.30 -5.81
N ILE A 171 -12.09 10.88 -5.41
CA ILE A 171 -11.40 11.44 -4.25
C ILE A 171 -11.17 12.94 -4.46
N LYS A 172 -10.61 13.34 -5.61
CA LYS A 172 -10.33 14.76 -5.94
C LYS A 172 -11.59 15.61 -6.02
N SER A 173 -12.73 15.04 -6.36
CA SER A 173 -14.01 15.76 -6.37
C SER A 173 -14.51 16.16 -4.97
N MET A 174 -14.07 15.44 -3.93
CA MET A 174 -14.46 15.66 -2.53
C MET A 174 -13.36 16.35 -1.72
N ASP A 175 -12.11 16.18 -2.14
CA ASP A 175 -10.93 16.67 -1.44
C ASP A 175 -9.89 17.23 -2.40
N SER A 176 -9.77 18.56 -2.44
CA SER A 176 -8.77 19.26 -3.23
C SER A 176 -7.50 19.61 -2.44
N ASN A 177 -7.44 19.27 -1.15
CA ASN A 177 -6.34 19.66 -0.27
C ASN A 177 -5.23 18.59 -0.23
N HIS A 178 -5.61 17.30 -0.24
CA HIS A 178 -4.66 16.21 -0.07
C HIS A 178 -4.22 15.60 -1.40
N LEU A 179 -3.06 14.98 -1.36
CA LEU A 179 -2.53 14.23 -2.49
C LEU A 179 -3.33 12.93 -2.71
N VAL A 180 -3.28 12.42 -3.92
CA VAL A 180 -3.83 11.12 -4.29
C VAL A 180 -2.76 10.26 -4.93
N SER A 181 -2.65 9.01 -4.51
CA SER A 181 -1.75 8.01 -5.08
C SER A 181 -2.46 6.66 -5.29
N ILE A 182 -1.82 5.79 -6.03
CA ILE A 182 -2.41 4.49 -6.40
C ILE A 182 -2.07 3.41 -5.37
N GLY A 183 -0.83 3.36 -4.87
CA GLY A 183 -0.30 2.28 -4.03
C GLY A 183 0.19 1.08 -4.84
N SER A 184 0.64 1.32 -6.06
CA SER A 184 1.11 0.29 -7.00
C SER A 184 2.48 -0.23 -6.63
N GLU A 185 2.71 -1.53 -6.84
CA GLU A 185 4.04 -2.15 -6.75
C GLU A 185 5.00 -1.73 -7.89
N GLY A 186 4.51 -0.98 -8.88
CA GLY A 186 5.25 -0.70 -10.08
C GLY A 186 4.87 -1.64 -11.24
N MET A 187 5.82 -1.89 -12.13
CA MET A 187 5.64 -2.80 -13.26
C MET A 187 5.17 -4.20 -12.81
N ALA A 188 5.66 -4.69 -11.67
CA ALA A 188 5.26 -5.99 -11.11
C ALA A 188 3.75 -6.07 -10.82
N GLY A 189 3.15 -4.98 -10.32
CA GLY A 189 1.70 -4.87 -10.09
C GLY A 189 0.88 -4.60 -11.36
N CYS A 190 1.51 -4.43 -12.49
CA CYS A 190 0.90 -4.15 -13.79
C CYS A 190 1.09 -5.28 -14.81
N GLU A 191 1.16 -6.54 -14.38
CA GLU A 191 1.41 -7.72 -15.23
C GLU A 191 2.72 -7.62 -16.03
N GLY A 192 3.75 -7.00 -15.45
CA GLY A 192 5.03 -6.76 -16.12
C GLY A 192 5.03 -5.61 -17.13
N ASP A 193 3.96 -4.83 -17.21
CA ASP A 193 3.77 -3.76 -18.19
C ASP A 193 4.09 -2.39 -17.60
N LEU A 194 5.31 -1.91 -17.87
CA LEU A 194 5.76 -0.59 -17.44
C LEU A 194 4.94 0.54 -18.11
N SER A 195 4.44 0.33 -19.32
CA SER A 195 3.63 1.36 -20.00
C SER A 195 2.25 1.51 -19.38
N LEU A 196 1.65 0.42 -18.88
CA LEU A 196 0.44 0.49 -18.07
C LEU A 196 0.69 1.27 -16.78
N TRP A 197 1.79 0.95 -16.06
CA TRP A 197 2.16 1.67 -14.84
C TRP A 197 2.32 3.17 -15.11
N THR A 198 3.04 3.53 -16.17
CA THR A 198 3.24 4.93 -16.57
C THR A 198 1.90 5.61 -16.87
N SER A 199 1.02 4.94 -17.62
CA SER A 199 -0.25 5.52 -18.06
C SER A 199 -1.22 5.79 -16.91
N ILE A 200 -1.34 4.86 -15.93
CA ILE A 200 -2.24 5.06 -14.78
C ILE A 200 -1.72 6.14 -13.84
N HIS A 201 -0.40 6.30 -13.72
CA HIS A 201 0.19 7.36 -12.91
C HIS A 201 0.23 8.72 -13.64
N ALA A 202 0.09 8.75 -14.97
CA ALA A 202 -0.01 9.99 -15.72
C ALA A 202 -1.38 10.68 -15.59
N ASP A 203 -2.40 10.02 -15.01
CA ASP A 203 -3.72 10.62 -14.77
C ASP A 203 -3.59 11.92 -13.95
N ALA A 204 -4.33 12.95 -14.37
CA ALA A 204 -4.25 14.28 -13.75
C ALA A 204 -4.68 14.33 -12.27
N ASN A 205 -5.46 13.34 -11.82
CA ASN A 205 -5.94 13.23 -10.45
C ASN A 205 -5.00 12.41 -9.55
N VAL A 206 -3.93 11.83 -10.09
CA VAL A 206 -2.88 11.13 -9.35
C VAL A 206 -1.69 12.06 -9.19
N ASP A 207 -1.27 12.36 -7.97
CA ASP A 207 -0.26 13.39 -7.70
C ASP A 207 1.17 12.86 -7.71
N TYR A 208 1.40 11.61 -7.31
CA TYR A 208 2.72 11.00 -7.29
C TYR A 208 2.67 9.52 -7.63
N THR A 209 3.80 8.99 -8.04
CA THR A 209 3.97 7.59 -8.44
C THR A 209 4.48 6.74 -7.30
N THR A 210 4.12 5.46 -7.30
CA THR A 210 4.47 4.52 -6.23
C THR A 210 5.05 3.24 -6.76
N ILE A 211 6.00 2.66 -6.02
CA ILE A 211 6.54 1.31 -6.22
C ILE A 211 6.71 0.60 -4.89
N HIS A 212 6.65 -0.74 -4.91
CA HIS A 212 7.04 -1.63 -3.81
C HIS A 212 8.12 -2.58 -4.30
N ILE A 213 9.01 -3.03 -3.43
CA ILE A 213 10.07 -3.96 -3.80
C ILE A 213 10.25 -5.03 -2.72
N TRP A 214 9.96 -6.27 -3.08
CA TRP A 214 10.00 -7.42 -2.20
C TRP A 214 10.97 -8.50 -2.71
N PRO A 215 12.31 -8.36 -2.51
CA PRO A 215 13.30 -9.28 -3.07
C PRO A 215 13.08 -10.74 -2.66
N ASN A 216 12.63 -10.95 -1.43
CA ASN A 216 12.33 -12.28 -0.92
C ASN A 216 11.11 -12.91 -1.61
N ASN A 217 10.05 -12.14 -1.86
CA ASN A 217 8.80 -12.62 -2.47
C ASN A 217 8.95 -12.80 -3.99
N TRP A 218 9.80 -11.98 -4.61
CA TRP A 218 10.07 -12.02 -6.05
C TRP A 218 11.18 -13.01 -6.45
N GLY A 219 11.70 -13.79 -5.47
CA GLY A 219 12.71 -14.82 -5.73
C GLY A 219 14.10 -14.28 -6.06
N TRP A 220 14.37 -13.00 -5.71
CA TRP A 220 15.71 -12.41 -5.87
C TRP A 220 16.67 -12.82 -4.76
N ILE A 221 16.16 -13.43 -3.69
CA ILE A 221 16.90 -13.95 -2.55
C ILE A 221 16.72 -15.45 -2.43
N ASP A 222 17.81 -16.18 -2.30
CA ASP A 222 17.76 -17.55 -1.79
C ASP A 222 17.72 -17.53 -0.25
N LYS A 223 16.60 -17.95 0.32
CA LYS A 223 16.39 -18.03 1.79
C LYS A 223 17.41 -18.92 2.50
N LYS A 224 18.06 -19.83 1.78
CA LYS A 224 19.10 -20.74 2.30
C LYS A 224 20.50 -20.11 2.21
N ASP A 225 20.68 -19.11 1.35
CA ASP A 225 21.94 -18.41 1.15
C ASP A 225 21.71 -16.91 0.88
N ILE A 226 21.20 -16.20 1.88
CA ILE A 226 21.00 -14.74 1.78
C ILE A 226 22.33 -14.03 1.54
N PRO A 227 23.46 -14.36 2.24
CA PRO A 227 24.73 -13.72 1.97
C PRO A 227 25.24 -13.86 0.54
N GLY A 228 25.04 -15.01 -0.10
CA GLY A 228 25.44 -15.25 -1.48
C GLY A 228 24.57 -14.55 -2.53
N THR A 229 23.32 -14.26 -2.20
CA THR A 229 22.35 -13.70 -3.16
C THR A 229 22.03 -12.21 -2.97
N ILE A 230 22.38 -11.64 -1.82
CA ILE A 230 22.04 -10.24 -1.50
C ILE A 230 22.64 -9.21 -2.49
N GLY A 231 23.82 -9.48 -3.03
CA GLY A 231 24.45 -8.60 -4.02
C GLY A 231 23.57 -8.43 -5.26
N GLN A 232 23.12 -9.54 -5.84
CA GLN A 232 22.23 -9.53 -7.00
C GLN A 232 20.87 -8.91 -6.69
N ALA A 233 20.32 -9.16 -5.49
CA ALA A 233 19.06 -8.55 -5.07
C ALA A 233 19.14 -7.03 -4.98
N ILE A 234 20.26 -6.50 -4.50
CA ILE A 234 20.52 -5.05 -4.48
C ILE A 234 20.62 -4.51 -5.91
N GLU A 235 21.36 -5.16 -6.80
CA GLU A 235 21.45 -4.75 -8.21
C GLU A 235 20.09 -4.73 -8.89
N ASN A 236 19.26 -5.76 -8.71
CA ASN A 236 17.90 -5.83 -9.21
C ASN A 236 17.03 -4.70 -8.65
N THR A 237 17.17 -4.41 -7.35
CA THR A 237 16.46 -3.30 -6.69
C THR A 237 16.84 -1.95 -7.28
N CYS A 238 18.15 -1.68 -7.44
CA CYS A 238 18.63 -0.46 -8.06
C CYS A 238 18.11 -0.29 -9.49
N PHE A 239 18.16 -1.35 -10.28
CA PHE A 239 17.64 -1.36 -11.65
C PHE A 239 16.13 -1.09 -11.70
N TYR A 240 15.36 -1.71 -10.80
CA TYR A 240 13.92 -1.52 -10.72
C TYR A 240 13.56 -0.08 -10.35
N ILE A 241 14.25 0.50 -9.37
CA ILE A 241 14.08 1.91 -8.98
C ILE A 241 14.44 2.82 -10.17
N ASP A 242 15.59 2.64 -10.79
CA ASP A 242 16.06 3.49 -11.88
C ASP A 242 15.08 3.51 -13.07
N MET A 243 14.57 2.36 -13.44
CA MET A 243 13.57 2.22 -14.52
C MET A 243 12.30 3.03 -14.22
N HIS A 244 11.79 2.97 -12.98
CA HIS A 244 10.60 3.72 -12.58
C HIS A 244 10.88 5.22 -12.38
N VAL A 245 12.08 5.58 -11.93
CA VAL A 245 12.55 6.99 -11.87
C VAL A 245 12.51 7.63 -13.26
N GLN A 246 12.98 6.91 -14.29
CA GLN A 246 12.96 7.41 -15.68
C GLN A 246 11.53 7.66 -16.17
N GLU A 247 10.60 6.76 -15.89
CA GLU A 247 9.19 6.94 -16.26
C GLU A 247 8.51 8.06 -15.44
N ALA A 248 8.74 8.12 -14.14
CA ALA A 248 8.22 9.18 -13.29
C ALA A 248 8.72 10.57 -13.75
N PHE A 249 9.99 10.66 -14.16
CA PHE A 249 10.55 11.88 -14.74
C PHE A 249 9.84 12.28 -16.03
N LYS A 250 9.56 11.33 -16.95
CA LYS A 250 8.86 11.61 -18.21
C LYS A 250 7.47 12.19 -18.01
N ILE A 251 6.74 11.73 -16.99
CA ILE A 251 5.40 12.21 -16.66
C ILE A 251 5.41 13.37 -15.64
N ASN A 252 6.61 13.83 -15.27
CA ASN A 252 6.82 14.95 -14.33
C ASN A 252 6.12 14.76 -12.99
N LYS A 253 6.24 13.58 -12.38
CA LYS A 253 5.68 13.27 -11.06
C LYS A 253 6.73 12.73 -10.11
N PRO A 254 6.62 13.02 -8.79
CA PRO A 254 7.46 12.39 -7.77
C PRO A 254 7.27 10.87 -7.75
N LEU A 255 8.30 10.14 -7.36
CA LEU A 255 8.28 8.70 -7.09
C LEU A 255 8.54 8.44 -5.60
N VAL A 256 7.76 7.55 -5.01
CA VAL A 256 7.95 7.05 -3.63
C VAL A 256 8.05 5.53 -3.65
N LEU A 257 9.06 4.97 -3.00
CA LEU A 257 9.14 3.55 -2.67
C LEU A 257 8.37 3.31 -1.37
N GLU A 258 7.12 2.88 -1.45
CA GLU A 258 6.21 2.83 -0.30
C GLU A 258 6.31 1.57 0.53
N GLU A 259 6.86 0.50 -0.04
CA GLU A 259 7.16 -0.72 0.68
C GLU A 259 8.47 -1.33 0.20
N PHE A 260 9.34 -1.65 1.14
CA PHE A 260 10.47 -2.52 0.92
C PHE A 260 10.87 -3.17 2.23
N GLY A 261 11.49 -4.32 2.13
CA GLY A 261 11.95 -5.03 3.32
C GLY A 261 12.74 -6.27 2.98
N LEU A 262 13.44 -6.76 4.00
CA LEU A 262 14.17 -8.01 3.93
C LEU A 262 14.08 -8.72 5.29
N PRO A 263 13.93 -10.05 5.35
CA PRO A 263 13.98 -10.78 6.61
C PRO A 263 15.38 -10.70 7.23
N ARG A 264 15.49 -11.08 8.50
CA ARG A 264 16.79 -11.34 9.14
C ARG A 264 17.55 -12.42 8.37
N ASP A 265 18.88 -12.43 8.47
CA ASP A 265 19.77 -13.25 7.63
C ASP A 265 19.51 -14.77 7.66
N SER A 266 18.78 -15.26 8.66
CA SER A 266 18.37 -16.66 8.75
C SER A 266 16.86 -16.88 8.53
N VAL A 267 16.14 -15.86 8.06
CA VAL A 267 14.66 -15.86 7.91
C VAL A 267 13.91 -16.10 9.24
N LYS A 268 14.59 -15.93 10.37
CA LYS A 268 14.00 -16.05 11.71
C LYS A 268 13.58 -14.67 12.25
N PHE A 269 12.58 -14.67 13.11
CA PHE A 269 12.08 -13.44 13.72
C PHE A 269 12.77 -13.08 15.03
N THR A 270 13.54 -14.01 15.64
CA THR A 270 14.17 -13.82 16.94
C THR A 270 15.23 -12.73 16.94
N SER A 271 15.24 -11.89 17.96
CA SER A 271 16.09 -10.70 18.09
C SER A 271 17.61 -11.01 18.09
N ASN A 272 18.00 -12.24 18.44
CA ASN A 272 19.40 -12.68 18.46
C ASN A 272 19.94 -13.14 17.10
N THR A 273 19.14 -13.11 16.04
CA THR A 273 19.60 -13.46 14.69
C THR A 273 20.22 -12.25 13.98
N SER A 274 21.24 -12.50 13.15
CA SER A 274 21.95 -11.48 12.39
C SER A 274 21.03 -10.66 11.48
N THR A 275 21.37 -9.39 11.29
CA THR A 275 20.72 -8.45 10.37
C THR A 275 21.68 -7.86 9.35
N VAL A 276 22.91 -8.38 9.26
CA VAL A 276 23.99 -7.80 8.44
C VAL A 276 23.57 -7.61 6.99
N GLN A 277 22.93 -8.62 6.38
CA GLN A 277 22.49 -8.54 4.99
C GLN A 277 21.26 -7.67 4.84
N ARG A 278 20.33 -7.72 5.79
CA ARG A 278 19.19 -6.80 5.83
C ARG A 278 19.64 -5.34 5.92
N ASP A 279 20.57 -5.05 6.81
CA ASP A 279 21.09 -3.69 7.02
C ASP A 279 21.86 -3.20 5.78
N ARG A 280 22.61 -4.10 5.09
CA ARG A 280 23.23 -3.81 3.80
C ARG A 280 22.20 -3.46 2.72
N TYR A 281 21.11 -4.18 2.64
CA TYR A 281 20.02 -3.90 1.71
C TYR A 281 19.35 -2.55 1.99
N TYR A 282 18.99 -2.29 3.24
CA TYR A 282 18.40 -1.02 3.65
C TYR A 282 19.29 0.17 3.35
N ARG A 283 20.58 0.04 3.62
CA ARG A 283 21.57 1.08 3.30
C ARG A 283 21.61 1.37 1.80
N ALA A 284 21.63 0.35 0.97
CA ALA A 284 21.60 0.53 -0.48
C ALA A 284 20.37 1.31 -0.96
N VAL A 285 19.19 1.03 -0.38
CA VAL A 285 17.96 1.79 -0.69
C VAL A 285 18.07 3.24 -0.20
N PHE A 286 18.51 3.46 1.03
CA PHE A 286 18.64 4.82 1.58
C PHE A 286 19.69 5.65 0.82
N ASP A 287 20.80 5.05 0.41
CA ASP A 287 21.83 5.73 -0.39
C ASP A 287 21.25 6.28 -1.72
N ILE A 288 20.31 5.54 -2.34
CA ILE A 288 19.62 6.01 -3.55
C ILE A 288 18.69 7.19 -3.22
N VAL A 289 17.91 7.09 -2.14
CA VAL A 289 17.01 8.18 -1.70
C VAL A 289 17.82 9.44 -1.41
N GLU A 290 18.90 9.32 -0.64
CA GLU A 290 19.76 10.44 -0.29
C GLU A 290 20.42 11.09 -1.51
N LYS A 291 20.87 10.28 -2.47
CA LYS A 291 21.41 10.77 -3.75
C LYS A 291 20.37 11.61 -4.50
N HIS A 292 19.17 11.08 -4.69
CA HIS A 292 18.10 11.79 -5.39
C HIS A 292 17.67 13.07 -4.64
N ALA A 293 17.62 13.04 -3.31
CA ALA A 293 17.33 14.23 -2.50
C ALA A 293 18.40 15.32 -2.71
N ALA A 294 19.68 14.95 -2.73
CA ALA A 294 20.78 15.89 -2.98
C ALA A 294 20.76 16.48 -4.39
N GLU A 295 20.37 15.68 -5.38
CA GLU A 295 20.29 16.06 -6.81
C GLU A 295 18.92 16.74 -7.16
N LYS A 296 17.99 16.86 -6.22
CA LYS A 296 16.59 17.30 -6.46
C LYS A 296 15.90 16.46 -7.54
N GLY A 297 16.17 15.17 -7.54
CA GLY A 297 15.58 14.20 -8.46
C GLY A 297 14.12 13.88 -8.13
N VAL A 298 13.47 13.07 -8.95
CA VAL A 298 12.04 12.72 -8.77
C VAL A 298 11.80 11.67 -7.68
N PHE A 299 12.81 10.91 -7.25
CA PHE A 299 12.66 9.94 -6.16
C PHE A 299 12.69 10.65 -4.81
N GLN A 300 11.50 10.85 -4.20
CA GLN A 300 11.28 11.80 -3.11
C GLN A 300 11.19 11.16 -1.73
N GLY A 301 11.17 9.84 -1.62
CA GLY A 301 11.12 9.19 -0.32
C GLY A 301 10.90 7.69 -0.35
N CYS A 302 10.98 7.10 0.83
CA CYS A 302 10.68 5.67 1.00
C CYS A 302 10.06 5.39 2.37
N ASN A 303 9.24 4.33 2.40
CA ASN A 303 8.70 3.73 3.62
C ASN A 303 9.15 2.27 3.67
N PHE A 304 9.80 1.85 4.73
CA PHE A 304 10.07 0.43 4.93
C PHE A 304 8.84 -0.28 5.51
N TRP A 305 8.67 -1.56 5.22
CA TRP A 305 7.62 -2.39 5.77
C TRP A 305 8.21 -3.44 6.73
N ALA A 306 7.84 -3.48 8.03
CA ALA A 306 6.88 -2.57 8.66
C ALA A 306 7.34 -2.27 10.10
N TRP A 307 6.73 -1.28 10.73
CA TRP A 307 6.93 -1.01 12.14
C TRP A 307 5.99 -1.86 13.00
N GLY A 308 6.55 -2.80 13.76
CA GLY A 308 5.82 -3.70 14.68
C GLY A 308 5.70 -3.19 16.12
N GLY A 309 6.10 -1.95 16.40
CA GLY A 309 6.14 -1.45 17.78
C GLY A 309 7.30 -2.05 18.59
N PHE A 310 7.06 -2.19 19.90
CA PHE A 310 8.02 -2.78 20.85
C PHE A 310 7.75 -4.26 21.15
N ALA A 311 6.75 -4.85 20.50
CA ALA A 311 6.45 -6.26 20.66
C ALA A 311 7.53 -7.12 19.99
N GLU A 312 7.99 -8.16 20.68
CA GLU A 312 8.85 -9.19 20.09
C GLU A 312 7.97 -10.31 19.52
N PRO A 313 8.21 -10.75 18.28
CA PRO A 313 7.49 -11.90 17.74
C PRO A 313 7.85 -13.15 18.53
N GLN A 314 6.84 -13.93 18.90
CA GLN A 314 7.01 -15.13 19.74
C GLN A 314 7.26 -16.40 18.92
N HIS A 315 7.12 -16.37 17.59
CA HIS A 315 7.25 -17.54 16.72
C HIS A 315 7.97 -17.21 15.41
#